data_505b66ec4a6017c2b529bd2be21a356b
#
_entry.id   505b66ec4a6017c2b529bd2be21a356b
#
_cell.length_a   1.000
_cell.length_b   1.000
_cell.length_c   1.000
_cell.angle_alpha   90.00
_cell.angle_beta   90.00
_cell.angle_gamma   90.00
#
_symmetry.space_group_name_H-M   'P 1'
#
loop_
_entity.id
_entity.type
_entity.pdbx_description
1 polymer ?
#
loop_
_entity_poly.entity_id
_entity_poly.type
_entity_poly.pdbx_seq_one_letter_code
_entity_poly.pdbx_strand_id
1 'polypeptide(L)'
;MAKIRGCDLPEDLYYFAEKHIWAKPMGGGVVRVGMNTVAGKLAGGKLNAVTVRAKNIGVEIPAGKSVATVESSKYVGPVPAPVSGVLKRANEKLASEPNLAINDPYGQGWIVELEAGNWEAEKSKLLTGAAGLAAYQAKLEAENISCE
;
A
#
# COMPACT_ATOMS: atom_id res chain seq x y z
N MET A 1 11.07 10.02 10.00
CA MET A 1 10.73 8.87 9.14
C MET A 1 11.69 7.73 9.42
N ALA A 2 11.18 6.55 9.66
CA ALA A 2 12.03 5.42 10.01
C ALA A 2 12.62 4.76 8.76
N LYS A 3 13.86 4.28 8.88
CA LYS A 3 14.51 3.50 7.83
C LYS A 3 14.72 2.07 8.33
N ILE A 4 14.17 1.13 7.59
CA ILE A 4 14.28 -0.30 7.91
C ILE A 4 15.00 -0.97 6.73
N ARG A 5 16.25 -1.38 6.94
CA ARG A 5 17.10 -1.97 5.90
C ARG A 5 17.15 -1.08 4.65
N GLY A 6 17.28 0.25 4.87
CA GLY A 6 17.33 1.23 3.80
C GLY A 6 15.98 1.66 3.23
N CYS A 7 14.90 1.01 3.65
CA CYS A 7 13.55 1.35 3.18
C CYS A 7 12.93 2.39 4.10
N ASP A 8 12.38 3.46 3.52
CA ASP A 8 11.67 4.48 4.29
C ASP A 8 10.28 3.98 4.62
N LEU A 9 10.02 3.76 5.92
CA LEU A 9 8.73 3.27 6.41
C LEU A 9 8.26 4.15 7.57
N PRO A 10 7.39 5.14 7.31
CA PRO A 10 6.88 6.00 8.37
C PRO A 10 6.21 5.21 9.50
N GLU A 11 6.52 5.56 10.75
CA GLU A 11 6.00 4.85 11.92
C GLU A 11 4.51 5.07 12.14
N ASP A 12 3.98 6.17 11.66
CA ASP A 12 2.58 6.56 11.86
C ASP A 12 1.61 5.93 10.87
N LEU A 13 2.12 5.14 9.92
CA LEU A 13 1.28 4.40 8.98
C LEU A 13 1.05 2.98 9.48
N TYR A 14 0.08 2.32 8.89
CA TYR A 14 -0.24 0.92 9.12
C TYR A 14 0.21 0.12 7.92
N TYR A 15 0.75 -1.09 8.12
CA TYR A 15 1.32 -1.86 7.02
C TYR A 15 0.72 -3.25 6.93
N PHE A 16 0.28 -3.60 5.72
CA PHE A 16 -0.03 -4.97 5.34
C PHE A 16 1.29 -5.55 4.79
N ALA A 17 2.09 -6.11 5.69
CA ALA A 17 3.49 -6.42 5.39
C ALA A 17 3.66 -7.57 4.39
N GLU A 18 2.70 -8.48 4.30
CA GLU A 18 2.79 -9.60 3.35
C GLU A 18 2.86 -9.12 1.90
N LYS A 19 2.26 -7.98 1.61
CA LYS A 19 2.18 -7.43 0.25
C LYS A 19 2.78 -6.04 0.13
N HIS A 20 3.37 -5.52 1.23
CA HIS A 20 4.06 -4.24 1.25
C HIS A 20 3.15 -3.06 0.88
N ILE A 21 1.98 -3.05 1.50
CA ILE A 21 0.95 -2.02 1.31
C ILE A 21 0.84 -1.20 2.58
N TRP A 22 0.71 0.11 2.45
CA TRP A 22 0.44 0.98 3.60
C TRP A 22 -1.02 1.41 3.63
N ALA A 23 -1.50 1.70 4.83
CA ALA A 23 -2.84 2.22 5.05
C ALA A 23 -2.75 3.42 5.99
N LYS A 24 -3.54 4.45 5.70
CA LYS A 24 -3.57 5.66 6.52
C LYS A 24 -5.02 6.06 6.77
N PRO A 25 -5.48 6.06 8.02
CA PRO A 25 -6.82 6.55 8.31
C PRO A 25 -6.87 8.07 8.09
N MET A 26 -7.84 8.51 7.29
CA MET A 26 -7.97 9.90 6.89
C MET A 26 -9.06 10.64 7.68
N GLY A 27 -9.78 9.93 8.56
CA GLY A 27 -10.94 10.46 9.25
C GLY A 27 -12.23 10.12 8.52
N GLY A 28 -13.34 10.10 9.27
CA GLY A 28 -14.65 9.80 8.68
C GLY A 28 -14.79 8.40 8.11
N GLY A 29 -13.97 7.46 8.57
CA GLY A 29 -14.01 6.09 8.07
C GLY A 29 -13.24 5.86 6.76
N VAL A 30 -12.62 6.90 6.21
CA VAL A 30 -11.85 6.78 4.97
C VAL A 30 -10.43 6.32 5.29
N VAL A 31 -9.95 5.32 4.55
CA VAL A 31 -8.58 4.80 4.67
C VAL A 31 -7.91 4.95 3.30
N ARG A 32 -6.78 5.66 3.28
CA ARG A 32 -5.99 5.81 2.06
C ARG A 32 -4.98 4.66 1.98
N VAL A 33 -4.77 4.14 0.79
CA VAL A 33 -3.97 2.93 0.56
C VAL A 33 -2.95 3.19 -0.54
N GLY A 34 -1.74 2.70 -0.33
CA GLY A 34 -0.70 2.77 -1.35
C GLY A 34 0.35 1.69 -1.15
N MET A 35 1.30 1.63 -2.08
CA MET A 35 2.47 0.77 -1.98
C MET A 35 3.53 1.46 -1.14
N ASN A 36 4.24 0.69 -0.31
CA ASN A 36 5.36 1.27 0.42
C ASN A 36 6.67 1.16 -0.38
N THR A 37 7.76 1.63 0.21
CA THR A 37 9.06 1.62 -0.47
C THR A 37 9.60 0.22 -0.74
N VAL A 38 9.23 -0.77 0.07
CA VAL A 38 9.63 -2.16 -0.19
C VAL A 38 9.01 -2.64 -1.48
N ALA A 39 7.72 -2.37 -1.69
CA ALA A 39 7.03 -2.75 -2.92
C ALA A 39 7.70 -2.10 -4.14
N GLY A 40 8.07 -0.83 -4.02
CA GLY A 40 8.78 -0.12 -5.08
C GLY A 40 10.11 -0.78 -5.43
N LYS A 41 10.86 -1.21 -4.43
CA LYS A 41 12.12 -1.92 -4.63
C LYS A 41 11.90 -3.24 -5.36
N LEU A 42 10.90 -4.01 -4.92
CA LEU A 42 10.59 -5.30 -5.53
C LEU A 42 10.10 -5.16 -6.97
N ALA A 43 9.44 -4.05 -7.29
CA ALA A 43 8.99 -3.76 -8.65
C ALA A 43 10.13 -3.34 -9.58
N GLY A 44 11.34 -3.14 -9.05
CA GLY A 44 12.50 -2.73 -9.82
C GLY A 44 12.68 -1.23 -9.93
N GLY A 45 11.98 -0.46 -9.11
CA GLY A 45 12.12 1.00 -9.03
C GLY A 45 11.36 1.78 -10.09
N LYS A 46 10.57 1.11 -10.93
CA LYS A 46 9.82 1.77 -12.00
C LYS A 46 8.56 0.99 -12.34
N LEU A 47 7.47 1.72 -12.55
CA LEU A 47 6.19 1.14 -12.97
C LEU A 47 5.82 1.62 -14.37
N ASN A 48 5.21 0.73 -15.14
CA ASN A 48 4.64 1.05 -16.45
C ASN A 48 3.19 1.50 -16.33
N ALA A 49 2.44 0.93 -15.38
CA ALA A 49 1.03 1.26 -15.21
C ALA A 49 0.55 0.93 -13.81
N VAL A 50 -0.43 1.72 -13.35
CA VAL A 50 -1.25 1.43 -12.17
C VAL A 50 -2.69 1.54 -12.64
N THR A 51 -3.44 0.45 -12.53
CA THR A 51 -4.81 0.39 -13.06
C THR A 51 -5.80 0.12 -11.94
N VAL A 52 -6.82 0.97 -11.84
CA VAL A 52 -7.96 0.76 -10.97
C VAL A 52 -9.19 0.68 -11.86
N ARG A 53 -9.94 -0.42 -11.79
CA ARG A 53 -11.11 -0.60 -12.64
C ARG A 53 -12.23 0.32 -12.20
N ALA A 54 -12.73 1.15 -13.12
CA ALA A 54 -13.80 2.09 -12.82
C ALA A 54 -15.07 1.39 -12.29
N LYS A 55 -15.35 0.18 -12.77
CA LYS A 55 -16.53 -0.58 -12.34
C LYS A 55 -16.46 -1.02 -10.87
N ASN A 56 -15.26 -1.00 -10.28
CA ASN A 56 -15.11 -1.38 -8.86
C ASN A 56 -15.35 -0.20 -7.92
N ILE A 57 -15.42 1.02 -8.43
CA ILE A 57 -15.75 2.18 -7.60
C ILE A 57 -17.17 2.00 -7.07
N GLY A 58 -17.33 2.12 -5.77
CA GLY A 58 -18.63 1.91 -5.09
C GLY A 58 -18.88 0.47 -4.67
N VAL A 59 -17.93 -0.45 -4.95
CA VAL A 59 -18.10 -1.86 -4.62
C VAL A 59 -17.36 -2.18 -3.32
N GLU A 60 -17.96 -3.01 -2.49
CA GLU A 60 -17.34 -3.52 -1.27
C GLU A 60 -16.21 -4.47 -1.65
N ILE A 61 -15.00 -4.20 -1.16
CA ILE A 61 -13.81 -5.03 -1.41
C ILE A 61 -13.42 -5.70 -0.09
N PRO A 62 -13.42 -7.02 -0.01
CA PRO A 62 -12.94 -7.71 1.19
C PRO A 62 -11.43 -7.51 1.38
N ALA A 63 -10.99 -7.51 2.64
CA ALA A 63 -9.55 -7.45 2.94
C ALA A 63 -8.82 -8.58 2.20
N GLY A 64 -7.67 -8.25 1.63
CA GLY A 64 -6.86 -9.18 0.86
C GLY A 64 -7.23 -9.31 -0.61
N LYS A 65 -8.35 -8.74 -1.03
CA LYS A 65 -8.75 -8.75 -2.45
C LYS A 65 -8.20 -7.51 -3.16
N SER A 66 -8.01 -7.63 -4.46
CA SER A 66 -7.36 -6.59 -5.26
C SER A 66 -8.20 -5.32 -5.37
N VAL A 67 -7.56 -4.16 -5.15
CA VAL A 67 -8.14 -2.84 -5.43
C VAL A 67 -7.53 -2.22 -6.67
N ALA A 68 -6.39 -2.73 -7.13
CA ALA A 68 -5.67 -2.19 -8.27
C ALA A 68 -4.72 -3.25 -8.81
N THR A 69 -4.18 -2.99 -10.01
CA THR A 69 -3.12 -3.80 -10.59
C THR A 69 -1.94 -2.88 -10.89
N VAL A 70 -0.73 -3.32 -10.56
CA VAL A 70 0.49 -2.61 -10.93
C VAL A 70 1.27 -3.45 -11.92
N GLU A 71 1.90 -2.76 -12.87
CA GLU A 71 2.70 -3.41 -13.89
C GLU A 71 4.07 -2.77 -13.98
N SER A 72 5.11 -3.60 -13.94
CA SER A 72 6.49 -3.19 -14.18
C SER A 72 7.07 -4.09 -15.24
N SER A 73 8.32 -3.83 -15.65
CA SER A 73 8.99 -4.71 -16.62
C SER A 73 9.28 -6.10 -16.06
N LYS A 74 9.27 -6.23 -14.73
CA LYS A 74 9.59 -7.49 -14.06
C LYS A 74 8.35 -8.26 -13.64
N TYR A 75 7.20 -7.60 -13.49
CA TYR A 75 6.11 -8.20 -12.79
C TYR A 75 4.81 -7.46 -13.01
N VAL A 76 3.72 -8.21 -12.99
CA VAL A 76 2.34 -7.70 -12.98
C VAL A 76 1.67 -8.35 -11.79
N GLY A 77 1.01 -7.55 -10.94
CA GLY A 77 0.37 -8.12 -9.78
C GLY A 77 -0.66 -7.21 -9.14
N PRO A 78 -1.46 -7.78 -8.24
CA PRO A 78 -2.51 -7.03 -7.57
C PRO A 78 -1.97 -6.19 -6.42
N VAL A 79 -2.71 -5.12 -6.12
CA VAL A 79 -2.59 -4.37 -4.88
C VAL A 79 -3.76 -4.80 -4.01
N PRO A 80 -3.54 -5.59 -2.96
CA PRO A 80 -4.67 -6.05 -2.14
C PRO A 80 -5.11 -4.98 -1.15
N ALA A 81 -6.40 -5.01 -0.80
CA ALA A 81 -6.93 -4.14 0.23
C ALA A 81 -6.36 -4.56 1.58
N PRO A 82 -5.78 -3.63 2.35
CA PRO A 82 -5.26 -3.97 3.68
C PRO A 82 -6.37 -4.19 4.70
N VAL A 83 -7.53 -3.60 4.46
CA VAL A 83 -8.74 -3.80 5.26
C VAL A 83 -9.92 -3.84 4.30
N SER A 84 -11.06 -4.37 4.75
CA SER A 84 -12.25 -4.37 3.94
C SER A 84 -12.89 -2.98 3.89
N GLY A 85 -13.55 -2.66 2.79
CA GLY A 85 -14.23 -1.40 2.63
C GLY A 85 -14.77 -1.20 1.23
N VAL A 86 -15.58 -0.15 1.08
CA VAL A 86 -16.10 0.23 -0.23
C VAL A 86 -15.02 1.04 -0.95
N LEU A 87 -14.71 0.67 -2.17
CA LEU A 87 -13.73 1.40 -2.98
C LEU A 87 -14.32 2.76 -3.34
N LYS A 88 -13.82 3.81 -2.67
CA LYS A 88 -14.39 5.14 -2.78
C LYS A 88 -13.88 5.89 -4.00
N ARG A 89 -12.58 5.88 -4.20
CA ARG A 89 -11.97 6.56 -5.35
C ARG A 89 -10.55 6.08 -5.60
N ALA A 90 -10.10 6.31 -6.82
CA ALA A 90 -8.73 6.05 -7.24
C ALA A 90 -7.98 7.37 -7.39
N ASN A 91 -6.66 7.32 -7.28
CA ASN A 91 -5.80 8.47 -7.56
C ASN A 91 -5.61 8.59 -9.07
N GLU A 92 -6.31 9.51 -9.68
CA GLU A 92 -6.31 9.68 -11.13
C GLU A 92 -4.95 10.08 -11.70
N LYS A 93 -4.09 10.70 -10.89
CA LYS A 93 -2.74 11.08 -11.33
C LYS A 93 -1.91 9.88 -11.78
N LEU A 94 -2.18 8.70 -11.22
CA LEU A 94 -1.41 7.51 -11.54
C LEU A 94 -1.68 6.98 -12.95
N ALA A 95 -2.79 7.39 -13.57
CA ALA A 95 -3.06 7.00 -14.95
C ALA A 95 -2.01 7.57 -15.91
N SER A 96 -1.57 8.81 -15.69
CA SER A 96 -0.55 9.45 -16.52
C SER A 96 0.84 9.41 -15.90
N GLU A 97 0.94 9.27 -14.58
CA GLU A 97 2.20 9.31 -13.85
C GLU A 97 2.31 8.14 -12.87
N PRO A 98 2.37 6.89 -13.37
CA PRO A 98 2.37 5.72 -12.49
C PRO A 98 3.56 5.68 -11.53
N ASN A 99 4.68 6.30 -11.90
CA ASN A 99 5.88 6.28 -11.05
C ASN A 99 5.76 7.15 -9.80
N LEU A 100 4.71 7.96 -9.66
CA LEU A 100 4.43 8.62 -8.39
C LEU A 100 4.23 7.59 -7.27
N ALA A 101 3.67 6.42 -7.58
CA ALA A 101 3.47 5.36 -6.59
C ALA A 101 4.81 4.85 -6.02
N ILE A 102 5.91 5.02 -6.75
CA ILE A 102 7.24 4.65 -6.29
C ILE A 102 8.01 5.86 -5.79
N ASN A 103 7.94 6.98 -6.52
CA ASN A 103 8.78 8.16 -6.23
C ASN A 103 8.25 8.99 -5.06
N ASP A 104 6.94 8.95 -4.83
CA ASP A 104 6.31 9.68 -3.73
C ASP A 104 5.19 8.84 -3.12
N PRO A 105 5.54 7.63 -2.62
CA PRO A 105 4.54 6.63 -2.25
C PRO A 105 3.62 7.06 -1.12
N TYR A 106 4.10 7.91 -0.21
CA TYR A 106 3.33 8.33 0.97
C TYR A 106 2.65 9.69 0.77
N GLY A 107 2.92 10.37 -0.35
CA GLY A 107 2.34 11.66 -0.69
C GLY A 107 1.40 11.53 -1.88
N GLN A 108 1.85 12.01 -3.04
CA GLN A 108 1.02 12.04 -4.24
C GLN A 108 0.80 10.67 -4.88
N GLY A 109 1.56 9.66 -4.45
CA GLY A 109 1.52 8.31 -5.04
C GLY A 109 0.55 7.34 -4.39
N TRP A 110 -0.39 7.81 -3.57
CA TRP A 110 -1.41 6.91 -3.02
C TRP A 110 -2.24 6.32 -4.17
N ILE A 111 -2.78 5.11 -3.95
CA ILE A 111 -3.44 4.38 -5.03
C ILE A 111 -4.96 4.49 -4.98
N VAL A 112 -5.57 4.15 -3.84
CA VAL A 112 -7.02 4.22 -3.68
C VAL A 112 -7.38 4.72 -2.29
N GLU A 113 -8.66 5.09 -2.11
CA GLU A 113 -9.25 5.32 -0.80
C GLU A 113 -10.46 4.40 -0.63
N LEU A 114 -10.54 3.80 0.55
CA LEU A 114 -11.63 2.91 0.92
C LEU A 114 -12.47 3.56 2.02
N GLU A 115 -13.77 3.33 1.99
CA GLU A 115 -14.61 3.58 3.15
C GLU A 115 -14.65 2.30 3.97
N ALA A 116 -13.85 2.27 5.04
CA ALA A 116 -13.69 1.08 5.87
C ALA A 116 -14.73 1.09 6.99
N GLY A 117 -15.67 0.19 6.92
CA GLY A 117 -16.73 0.11 7.93
C GLY A 117 -16.28 -0.56 9.22
N ASN A 118 -15.10 -1.18 9.25
CA ASN A 118 -14.65 -1.97 10.40
C ASN A 118 -13.17 -1.74 10.71
N TRP A 119 -12.72 -0.51 10.53
CA TRP A 119 -11.30 -0.15 10.69
C TRP A 119 -10.76 -0.53 12.06
N GLU A 120 -11.50 -0.21 13.13
CA GLU A 120 -11.03 -0.45 14.49
C GLU A 120 -10.77 -1.92 14.78
N ALA A 121 -11.57 -2.81 14.19
CA ALA A 121 -11.36 -4.24 14.36
C ALA A 121 -10.26 -4.77 13.45
N GLU A 122 -10.17 -4.27 12.21
CA GLU A 122 -9.25 -4.83 11.23
C GLU A 122 -7.82 -4.27 11.33
N LYS A 123 -7.66 -3.06 11.87
CA LYS A 123 -6.33 -2.45 11.99
C LYS A 123 -5.37 -3.26 12.86
N SER A 124 -5.89 -4.07 13.77
CA SER A 124 -5.07 -4.90 14.64
C SER A 124 -4.28 -5.98 13.88
N LYS A 125 -4.67 -6.27 12.65
CA LYS A 125 -3.96 -7.23 11.79
C LYS A 125 -2.81 -6.58 11.03
N LEU A 126 -2.67 -5.26 11.13
CA LEU A 126 -1.64 -4.51 10.43
C LEU A 126 -0.52 -4.15 11.39
N LEU A 127 0.68 -3.92 10.86
CA LEU A 127 1.83 -3.51 11.66
C LEU A 127 1.90 -1.99 11.69
N THR A 128 2.16 -1.43 12.89
CA THR A 128 2.30 0.01 13.05
C THR A 128 3.19 0.33 14.24
N GLY A 129 3.73 1.56 14.27
CA GLY A 129 4.57 2.03 15.34
C GLY A 129 5.93 1.35 15.38
N ALA A 130 6.68 1.62 16.45
CA ALA A 130 8.02 1.05 16.60
C ALA A 130 7.99 -0.48 16.69
N ALA A 131 7.03 -1.04 17.42
CA ALA A 131 6.90 -2.50 17.52
C ALA A 131 6.53 -3.14 16.17
N GLY A 132 5.64 -2.50 15.42
CA GLY A 132 5.26 -2.99 14.10
C GLY A 132 6.42 -2.95 13.12
N LEU A 133 7.22 -1.88 13.15
CA LEU A 133 8.38 -1.78 12.28
C LEU A 133 9.48 -2.78 12.67
N ALA A 134 9.64 -3.08 13.96
CA ALA A 134 10.58 -4.13 14.40
C ALA A 134 10.16 -5.49 13.82
N ALA A 135 8.87 -5.80 13.85
CA ALA A 135 8.35 -7.04 13.27
C ALA A 135 8.56 -7.06 11.75
N TYR A 136 8.35 -5.93 11.10
CA TYR A 136 8.55 -5.81 9.66
C TYR A 136 10.03 -6.00 9.30
N GLN A 137 10.93 -5.43 10.10
CA GLN A 137 12.37 -5.61 9.89
C GLN A 137 12.74 -7.10 9.95
N ALA A 138 12.23 -7.81 10.96
CA ALA A 138 12.50 -9.25 11.08
C ALA A 138 12.02 -10.01 9.84
N LYS A 139 10.86 -9.64 9.31
CA LYS A 139 10.32 -10.25 8.08
C LYS A 139 11.23 -9.97 6.89
N LEU A 140 11.70 -8.74 6.73
CA LEU A 140 12.58 -8.38 5.61
C LEU A 140 13.92 -9.10 5.73
N GLU A 141 14.45 -9.24 6.93
CA GLU A 141 15.69 -10.00 7.17
C GLU A 141 15.50 -11.46 6.79
N ALA A 142 14.40 -12.08 7.21
CA ALA A 142 14.10 -13.47 6.89
C ALA A 142 13.97 -13.70 5.39
N GLU A 143 13.46 -12.71 4.65
CA GLU A 143 13.26 -12.81 3.21
C GLU A 143 14.42 -12.23 2.41
N ASN A 144 15.45 -11.74 3.10
CA ASN A 144 16.63 -11.14 2.47
C ASN A 144 16.28 -9.96 1.56
N ILE A 145 15.38 -9.11 2.00
CA ILE A 145 14.96 -7.92 1.25
C ILE A 145 15.58 -6.68 1.87
N SER A 146 16.10 -5.79 1.02
CA SER A 146 16.72 -4.53 1.43
C SER A 146 16.50 -3.50 0.32
N CYS A 147 16.39 -2.22 0.71
CA CYS A 147 16.33 -1.11 -0.24
C CYS A 147 17.71 -0.48 -0.48
N GLU A 148 18.72 -1.06 0.13
CA GLU A 148 20.12 -0.61 -0.07
C GLU A 148 20.75 -1.22 -1.31
#